data_4516537681e3308d18ec18c026bb872a
#
_entry.id   4516537681e3308d18ec18c026bb872a
#
_cell.length_a   1.000
_cell.length_b   1.000
_cell.length_c   1.000
_cell.angle_alpha   90.00
_cell.angle_beta   90.00
_cell.angle_gamma   90.00
#
_symmetry.space_group_name_H-M   'P 1'
#
loop_
_entity.id
_entity.type
_entity.pdbx_description
1 polymer ?
#
loop_
_entity_poly.entity_id
_entity_poly.type
_entity_poly.pdbx_seq_one_letter_code
_entity_poly.pdbx_strand_id
1 'polypeptide(L)'
;MNKLVMVALLTVQMLASTSSMADEAQTMSLKADAVNTKEIPTTEKEFANVINNYTKAEIIAQLGEPAKSEDVKLKDSGKVVASIWYYHNLNTAPDGSYYPTTELDFIDDKVVQVVYMNNDGSETPEMEKSLEPPAIEPAM
;
A
#
# COMPACT_ATOMS: atom_id res chain seq x y z
N MET A 1 36.45 -49.96 -41.75
CA MET A 1 36.83 -49.12 -40.89
C MET A 1 36.04 -47.92 -40.74
N ASN A 2 35.52 -47.42 -40.03
CA ASN A 2 34.94 -46.16 -39.94
C ASN A 2 33.51 -45.96 -39.84
N LYS A 3 33.26 -46.18 -38.89
CA LYS A 3 32.45 -46.13 -37.90
C LYS A 3 32.40 -44.93 -37.17
N LEU A 4 32.00 -43.96 -37.70
CA LEU A 4 32.02 -42.88 -36.85
C LEU A 4 31.25 -41.77 -37.32
N VAL A 5 30.02 -42.04 -37.53
CA VAL A 5 29.20 -40.98 -37.88
C VAL A 5 27.84 -41.22 -37.35
N MET A 6 27.67 -41.04 -36.21
CA MET A 6 26.30 -41.01 -35.80
C MET A 6 26.13 -40.67 -34.40
N VAL A 7 26.57 -39.56 -34.01
CA VAL A 7 26.23 -39.16 -32.66
C VAL A 7 25.84 -37.72 -32.55
N ALA A 8 25.62 -37.11 -33.62
CA ALA A 8 25.39 -35.69 -33.60
C ALA A 8 23.93 -35.23 -33.74
N LEU A 9 23.01 -36.15 -33.53
CA LEU A 9 21.66 -35.77 -33.88
C LEU A 9 20.63 -35.89 -32.78
N LEU A 10 21.07 -35.89 -31.57
CA LEU A 10 20.13 -36.15 -30.50
C LEU A 10 19.96 -35.04 -29.47
N THR A 11 20.45 -33.87 -29.76
CA THR A 11 20.41 -32.83 -28.77
C THR A 11 19.51 -31.66 -29.09
N VAL A 12 18.77 -31.75 -30.15
CA VAL A 12 17.96 -30.60 -30.56
C VAL A 12 16.49 -30.66 -30.13
N GLN A 13 16.10 -31.73 -29.49
CA GLN A 13 14.69 -31.92 -29.19
C GLN A 13 14.24 -31.44 -27.82
N MET A 14 15.11 -30.90 -27.04
CA MET A 14 14.75 -30.57 -25.66
C MET A 14 14.44 -29.09 -25.41
N LEU A 15 14.45 -28.29 -26.43
CA LEU A 15 14.29 -26.87 -26.23
C LEU A 15 12.91 -26.30 -26.55
N ALA A 16 12.03 -27.16 -27.03
CA ALA A 16 10.71 -26.68 -27.44
C ALA A 16 9.64 -26.74 -26.36
N SER A 17 9.92 -27.36 -25.25
CA SER A 17 8.87 -27.56 -24.24
C SER A 17 8.89 -26.57 -23.07
N THR A 18 9.85 -25.69 -23.02
CA THR A 18 9.93 -24.71 -21.93
C THR A 18 9.29 -23.38 -22.23
N SER A 19 8.93 -23.12 -23.44
CA SER A 19 8.32 -21.83 -23.80
C SER A 19 6.83 -21.73 -23.49
N SER A 20 6.15 -22.83 -23.32
CA SER A 20 4.72 -22.77 -23.01
C SER A 20 4.39 -22.50 -21.54
N MET A 21 5.33 -22.75 -20.65
CA MET A 21 5.13 -22.48 -19.23
C MET A 21 5.32 -21.01 -18.87
N ALA A 22 6.11 -20.30 -19.63
CA ALA A 22 6.31 -18.88 -19.40
C ALA A 22 5.10 -18.03 -19.84
N ASP A 23 4.34 -18.49 -20.78
CA ASP A 23 3.17 -17.78 -21.30
C ASP A 23 1.96 -17.88 -20.36
N GLU A 24 1.78 -18.99 -19.67
CA GLU A 24 0.72 -19.13 -18.69
C GLU A 24 0.99 -18.30 -17.42
N ALA A 25 2.24 -18.17 -17.03
CA ALA A 25 2.62 -17.34 -15.89
C ALA A 25 2.41 -15.83 -16.17
N GLN A 26 2.57 -15.40 -17.40
CA GLN A 26 2.32 -14.03 -17.79
C GLN A 26 0.83 -13.70 -17.89
N THR A 27 0.00 -14.64 -18.27
CA THR A 27 -1.44 -14.44 -18.34
C THR A 27 -2.08 -14.34 -16.95
N MET A 28 -1.53 -14.96 -15.95
CA MET A 28 -2.01 -14.83 -14.56
C MET A 28 -1.61 -13.49 -13.93
N SER A 29 -0.53 -12.89 -14.38
CA SER A 29 -0.09 -11.57 -13.91
C SER A 29 -0.96 -10.41 -14.42
N LEU A 30 -1.68 -10.62 -15.51
CA LEU A 30 -2.54 -9.58 -16.10
C LEU A 30 -3.89 -9.41 -15.39
N LYS A 31 -4.18 -10.21 -14.39
CA LYS A 31 -5.36 -10.09 -13.55
C LYS A 31 -5.07 -9.46 -12.19
N ALA A 32 -3.85 -9.02 -11.96
CA ALA A 32 -3.55 -8.20 -10.81
C ALA A 32 -4.29 -6.87 -10.97
N ASP A 33 -5.02 -6.51 -9.94
CA ASP A 33 -5.73 -5.23 -9.86
C ASP A 33 -4.82 -4.10 -10.36
N ALA A 34 -5.40 -3.19 -11.11
CA ALA A 34 -4.65 -2.08 -11.69
C ALA A 34 -3.94 -1.31 -10.57
N VAL A 35 -2.64 -1.51 -10.45
CA VAL A 35 -1.80 -0.78 -9.51
C VAL A 35 -1.87 0.69 -9.87
N ASN A 36 -2.24 1.52 -8.92
CA ASN A 36 -2.24 2.96 -9.12
C ASN A 36 -0.79 3.45 -9.24
N THR A 37 -0.33 3.67 -10.45
CA THR A 37 1.04 4.11 -10.74
C THR A 37 1.22 5.62 -10.65
N LYS A 38 0.16 6.36 -10.35
CA LYS A 38 0.24 7.81 -10.18
C LYS A 38 1.06 8.13 -8.94
N GLU A 39 1.96 9.08 -9.07
CA GLU A 39 2.79 9.56 -7.96
C GLU A 39 1.93 10.17 -6.85
N ILE A 40 2.25 9.82 -5.60
CA ILE A 40 1.58 10.39 -4.42
C ILE A 40 2.19 11.76 -4.15
N PRO A 41 1.42 12.86 -4.24
CA PRO A 41 1.92 14.18 -3.88
C PRO A 41 2.22 14.26 -2.37
N THR A 42 3.13 15.13 -1.97
CA THR A 42 3.53 15.27 -0.56
C THR A 42 3.09 16.60 0.07
N THR A 43 2.49 17.50 -0.70
CA THR A 43 1.88 18.70 -0.11
C THR A 43 0.63 18.33 0.67
N GLU A 44 0.43 18.92 1.85
CA GLU A 44 -0.67 18.65 2.77
C GLU A 44 -2.02 18.42 2.09
N LYS A 45 -2.46 19.41 1.35
CA LYS A 45 -3.79 19.42 0.74
C LYS A 45 -3.95 18.38 -0.36
N GLU A 46 -2.95 18.24 -1.24
CA GLU A 46 -3.00 17.28 -2.34
C GLU A 46 -2.88 15.86 -1.84
N PHE A 47 -2.03 15.63 -0.85
CA PHE A 47 -1.86 14.34 -0.19
C PHE A 47 -3.17 13.85 0.42
N ALA A 48 -3.81 14.67 1.26
CA ALA A 48 -5.07 14.32 1.92
C ALA A 48 -6.20 13.99 0.93
N ASN A 49 -6.19 14.63 -0.24
CA ASN A 49 -7.22 14.42 -1.26
C ASN A 49 -7.07 13.09 -2.03
N VAL A 50 -5.87 12.52 -2.08
CA VAL A 50 -5.61 11.37 -2.95
C VAL A 50 -5.20 10.11 -2.22
N ILE A 51 -4.68 10.21 -1.00
CA ILE A 51 -4.06 9.08 -0.30
C ILE A 51 -5.02 7.91 -0.05
N ASN A 52 -6.30 8.18 0.09
CA ASN A 52 -7.34 7.17 0.26
C ASN A 52 -7.58 6.30 -1.01
N ASN A 53 -7.02 6.70 -2.15
CA ASN A 53 -7.10 5.93 -3.39
C ASN A 53 -5.99 4.87 -3.52
N TYR A 54 -5.03 4.85 -2.59
CA TYR A 54 -3.90 3.94 -2.60
C TYR A 54 -4.05 2.85 -1.54
N THR A 55 -3.58 1.67 -1.87
CA THR A 55 -3.46 0.56 -0.94
C THR A 55 -2.20 0.72 -0.08
N LYS A 56 -2.11 0.00 1.03
CA LYS A 56 -0.91 -0.05 1.86
C LYS A 56 0.34 -0.41 1.05
N ALA A 57 0.24 -1.40 0.16
CA ALA A 57 1.35 -1.83 -0.69
C ALA A 57 1.83 -0.73 -1.64
N GLU A 58 0.91 0.02 -2.24
CA GLU A 58 1.23 1.14 -3.12
C GLU A 58 1.87 2.31 -2.36
N ILE A 59 1.39 2.57 -1.15
CA ILE A 59 1.97 3.60 -0.27
C ILE A 59 3.41 3.23 0.08
N ILE A 60 3.66 2.00 0.52
CA ILE A 60 5.02 1.53 0.81
C ILE A 60 5.91 1.59 -0.43
N ALA A 61 5.40 1.21 -1.59
CA ALA A 61 6.17 1.24 -2.82
C ALA A 61 6.64 2.65 -3.21
N GLN A 62 5.87 3.68 -2.91
CA GLN A 62 6.18 5.06 -3.27
C GLN A 62 6.82 5.86 -2.14
N LEU A 63 6.37 5.69 -0.91
CA LEU A 63 6.81 6.48 0.24
C LEU A 63 7.79 5.73 1.15
N GLY A 64 7.96 4.44 0.95
CA GLY A 64 8.75 3.57 1.82
C GLY A 64 7.97 3.07 3.04
N GLU A 65 8.63 2.27 3.86
CA GLU A 65 8.05 1.77 5.11
C GLU A 65 7.78 2.91 6.09
N PRO A 66 6.69 2.84 6.87
CA PRO A 66 6.46 3.81 7.92
C PRO A 66 7.53 3.72 9.02
N ALA A 67 7.82 4.83 9.66
CA ALA A 67 8.75 4.87 10.80
C ALA A 67 8.23 4.06 12.00
N LYS A 68 6.91 4.00 12.14
CA LYS A 68 6.21 3.21 13.15
C LYS A 68 4.87 2.76 12.60
N SER A 69 4.45 1.56 12.98
CA SER A 69 3.12 1.04 12.68
C SER A 69 2.51 0.37 13.91
N GLU A 70 1.21 0.55 14.08
CA GLU A 70 0.42 -0.06 15.14
C GLU A 70 -0.83 -0.71 14.52
N ASP A 71 -1.16 -1.92 14.97
CA ASP A 71 -2.34 -2.64 14.51
C ASP A 71 -3.36 -2.76 15.64
N VAL A 72 -4.61 -2.45 15.33
CA VAL A 72 -5.74 -2.70 16.21
C VAL A 72 -6.36 -4.04 15.84
N LYS A 73 -6.38 -4.95 16.79
CA LYS A 73 -6.88 -6.33 16.59
C LYS A 73 -8.14 -6.58 17.43
N LEU A 74 -9.03 -7.36 16.86
CA LEU A 74 -10.18 -7.89 17.63
C LEU A 74 -9.66 -8.89 18.67
N LYS A 75 -10.19 -8.79 19.88
CA LYS A 75 -9.77 -9.63 21.02
C LYS A 75 -10.08 -11.11 20.84
N ASP A 76 -11.18 -11.42 20.22
CA ASP A 76 -11.71 -12.78 20.06
C ASP A 76 -11.11 -13.52 18.86
N SER A 77 -10.85 -12.85 17.74
CA SER A 77 -10.33 -13.48 16.51
C SER A 77 -8.88 -13.12 16.20
N GLY A 78 -8.31 -12.10 16.84
CA GLY A 78 -6.99 -11.56 16.50
C GLY A 78 -6.92 -10.88 15.14
N LYS A 79 -8.06 -10.71 14.45
CA LYS A 79 -8.11 -10.04 13.15
C LYS A 79 -7.75 -8.58 13.29
N VAL A 80 -6.84 -8.10 12.44
CA VAL A 80 -6.52 -6.68 12.33
C VAL A 80 -7.69 -5.96 11.67
N VAL A 81 -8.24 -4.96 12.32
CA VAL A 81 -9.39 -4.18 11.85
C VAL A 81 -9.01 -2.74 11.52
N ALA A 82 -7.95 -2.24 12.10
CA ALA A 82 -7.41 -0.94 11.80
C ALA A 82 -5.88 -0.97 11.94
N SER A 83 -5.20 -0.05 11.28
CA SER A 83 -3.76 0.15 11.43
C SER A 83 -3.46 1.63 11.46
N ILE A 84 -2.47 2.02 12.24
CA ILE A 84 -2.00 3.40 12.36
C ILE A 84 -0.54 3.43 11.96
N TRP A 85 -0.21 4.23 10.95
CA TRP A 85 1.15 4.36 10.43
C TRP A 85 1.67 5.78 10.65
N TYR A 86 2.93 5.90 11.02
CA TYR A 86 3.60 7.16 11.27
C TYR A 86 4.76 7.35 10.30
N TYR A 87 4.75 8.47 9.59
CA TYR A 87 5.84 8.92 8.74
C TYR A 87 6.45 10.21 9.29
N HIS A 88 7.76 10.33 9.23
CA HIS A 88 8.46 11.54 9.64
C HIS A 88 8.90 12.37 8.44
N ASN A 89 8.73 13.69 8.54
CA ASN A 89 9.17 14.65 7.52
C ASN A 89 8.74 14.28 6.09
N LEU A 90 7.51 13.79 5.96
CA LEU A 90 6.95 13.39 4.67
C LEU A 90 6.22 14.54 3.99
N ASN A 91 5.29 15.15 4.68
CA ASN A 91 4.38 16.13 4.12
C ASN A 91 4.79 17.56 4.45
N THR A 92 4.49 18.47 3.52
CA THR A 92 4.75 19.90 3.66
C THR A 92 3.47 20.69 3.87
N ALA A 93 3.55 21.63 4.80
CA ALA A 93 2.53 22.65 5.02
C ALA A 93 2.50 23.66 3.85
N PRO A 94 1.46 24.52 3.77
CA PRO A 94 1.36 25.54 2.72
C PRO A 94 2.54 26.50 2.63
N ASP A 95 3.24 26.74 3.74
CA ASP A 95 4.46 27.57 3.79
C ASP A 95 5.73 26.85 3.32
N GLY A 96 5.63 25.56 2.98
CA GLY A 96 6.75 24.70 2.54
C GLY A 96 7.53 24.03 3.67
N SER A 97 7.18 24.28 4.95
CA SER A 97 7.79 23.56 6.07
C SER A 97 7.27 22.13 6.16
N TYR A 98 8.13 21.21 6.61
CA TYR A 98 7.72 19.83 6.82
C TYR A 98 6.99 19.65 8.15
N TYR A 99 5.95 18.83 8.11
CA TYR A 99 5.38 18.32 9.35
C TYR A 99 6.34 17.28 9.94
N PRO A 100 6.69 17.38 11.22
CA PRO A 100 7.54 16.39 11.90
C PRO A 100 6.98 14.97 11.79
N THR A 101 5.67 14.82 11.90
CA THR A 101 5.00 13.53 11.80
C THR A 101 3.69 13.64 11.05
N THR A 102 3.45 12.68 10.17
CA THR A 102 2.15 12.45 9.53
C THR A 102 1.64 11.08 9.96
N GLU A 103 0.44 11.04 10.51
CA GLU A 103 -0.24 9.81 10.88
C GLU A 103 -1.25 9.44 9.81
N LEU A 104 -1.27 8.16 9.43
CA LEU A 104 -2.24 7.58 8.53
C LEU A 104 -3.02 6.49 9.24
N ASP A 105 -4.32 6.68 9.36
CA ASP A 105 -5.22 5.67 9.92
C ASP A 105 -5.85 4.87 8.81
N PHE A 106 -5.75 3.55 8.91
CA PHE A 106 -6.30 2.61 7.95
C PHE A 106 -7.45 1.80 8.54
N ILE A 107 -8.48 1.62 7.76
CA ILE A 107 -9.45 0.54 7.95
C ILE A 107 -9.28 -0.41 6.77
N ASP A 108 -9.05 -1.68 7.07
CA ASP A 108 -8.65 -2.69 6.10
C ASP A 108 -7.37 -2.23 5.36
N ASP A 109 -7.46 -1.92 4.09
CA ASP A 109 -6.33 -1.54 3.25
C ASP A 109 -6.41 -0.09 2.73
N LYS A 110 -7.29 0.73 3.31
CA LYS A 110 -7.55 2.09 2.87
C LYS A 110 -7.35 3.12 3.97
N VAL A 111 -6.70 4.22 3.62
CA VAL A 111 -6.57 5.37 4.52
C VAL A 111 -7.95 6.01 4.71
N VAL A 112 -8.34 6.19 5.97
CA VAL A 112 -9.59 6.82 6.36
C VAL A 112 -9.37 8.17 7.06
N GLN A 113 -8.18 8.39 7.59
CA GLN A 113 -7.82 9.63 8.25
C GLN A 113 -6.34 9.93 8.05
N VAL A 114 -6.03 11.22 7.94
CA VAL A 114 -4.66 11.76 7.93
C VAL A 114 -4.56 12.81 9.02
N VAL A 115 -3.54 12.72 9.85
CA VAL A 115 -3.26 13.74 10.89
C VAL A 115 -1.85 14.28 10.70
N TYR A 116 -1.74 15.60 10.59
CA TYR A 116 -0.45 16.28 10.53
C TYR A 116 -0.10 16.82 11.92
N MET A 117 1.01 16.35 12.47
CA MET A 117 1.44 16.68 13.83
C MET A 117 2.65 17.61 13.81
N ASN A 118 2.55 18.70 14.52
CA ASN A 118 3.67 19.65 14.69
C ASN A 118 4.60 19.28 15.86
N ASN A 119 4.24 18.32 16.69
CA ASN A 119 4.97 17.90 17.90
C ASN A 119 5.24 19.02 18.91
N ASP A 120 4.58 20.16 18.78
CA ASP A 120 4.66 21.31 19.66
C ASP A 120 3.46 21.42 20.62
N GLY A 121 2.59 20.42 20.60
CA GLY A 121 1.35 20.39 21.37
C GLY A 121 0.19 21.16 20.71
N SER A 122 0.40 21.75 19.54
CA SER A 122 -0.67 22.34 18.73
C SER A 122 -1.15 21.34 17.68
N GLU A 123 -1.61 20.20 18.13
CA GLU A 123 -2.23 19.21 17.23
C GLU A 123 -3.57 19.76 16.76
N THR A 124 -3.62 20.14 15.48
CA THR A 124 -4.88 20.46 14.84
C THR A 124 -5.34 19.21 14.11
N PRO A 125 -6.31 18.48 14.61
CA PRO A 125 -6.93 17.41 13.84
C PRO A 125 -7.72 18.01 12.70
N GLU A 126 -7.16 18.02 11.50
CA GLU A 126 -7.87 18.49 10.31
C GLU A 126 -8.80 17.45 9.70
N MET A 127 -9.30 16.55 10.47
CA MET A 127 -10.50 15.78 10.12
C MET A 127 -11.17 15.19 11.35
N GLU A 128 -11.61 16.03 12.25
CA GLU A 128 -12.77 15.66 13.05
C GLU A 128 -14.04 15.84 12.21
N LYS A 129 -14.16 15.12 11.13
CA LYS A 129 -15.47 14.77 10.67
C LYS A 129 -15.85 13.45 11.33
N SER A 130 -16.10 13.63 12.62
CA SER A 130 -16.82 12.77 13.50
C SER A 130 -17.47 11.59 12.78
N LEU A 131 -16.92 10.43 13.00
CA LEU A 131 -17.72 9.24 13.10
C LEU A 131 -18.42 9.29 14.47
N GLU A 132 -19.32 10.25 14.64
CA GLU A 132 -20.31 10.12 15.69
C GLU A 132 -21.09 8.84 15.39
N PRO A 133 -21.04 7.85 16.28
CA PRO A 133 -21.94 6.73 16.15
C PRO A 133 -23.36 7.30 16.17
N PRO A 134 -24.25 6.79 15.32
CA PRO A 134 -25.63 7.26 15.32
C PRO A 134 -26.15 7.15 16.74
N ALA A 135 -26.67 8.27 17.24
CA ALA A 135 -27.29 8.33 18.56
C ALA A 135 -28.33 7.21 18.61
N ILE A 136 -28.08 6.24 19.45
CA ILE A 136 -29.07 5.21 19.75
C ILE A 136 -30.10 5.92 20.59
N GLU A 137 -31.17 6.38 19.95
CA GLU A 137 -32.33 6.84 20.70
C GLU A 137 -32.81 5.67 21.56
N PRO A 138 -32.97 5.88 22.88
CA PRO A 138 -33.53 4.83 23.71
C PRO A 138 -34.92 4.54 23.20
N ALA A 139 -35.14 3.32 22.75
CA ALA A 139 -36.45 2.85 22.41
C ALA A 139 -37.35 2.90 23.69
N MET A 140 -38.32 3.74 23.63
CA MET A 140 -39.36 3.78 24.66
C MET A 140 -40.37 2.69 24.41
#